data_7a8a0c503638f82621351b6330dc16c4
#
_entry.id   7a8a0c503638f82621351b6330dc16c4
#
_cell.length_a   1.000
_cell.length_b   1.000
_cell.length_c   1.000
_cell.angle_alpha   90.00
_cell.angle_beta   90.00
_cell.angle_gamma   90.00
#
_symmetry.space_group_name_H-M   'P 1'
#
loop_
_entity.id
_entity.type
_entity.pdbx_description
1 polymer ?
#
loop_
_entity_poly.entity_id
_entity_poly.type
_entity_poly.pdbx_seq_one_letter_code
_entity_poly.pdbx_strand_id
1 'polypeptide(L)'
;MKKILLSAIALMGMVSANAQEATTPYILSQVEANTYAVTMTNDEITAAFDAQWVADAWNMGAALPAGTVMFENDDLVITAAVDKTPVYTEKGKLSQIKQENPGYTGYVNAGSTLDQNNWEEGITIQDIATVKAGNQGIVAVTPKKAGVLSFGVYAGNNSREIGIYKLATDDEKAEGEFGAMIAMNNFRNDGENGTVENAPAFVEAQVEVGRQYALLAGGNKNLCLHQIKFVAQGGSVDGISSAETTTVKNITAIYTLAGAQVSSLQDGVNIVKYSDGTSAKIVK
;
A
#
# COMPACT_ATOMS: atom_id res chain seq x y z
N MET A 1 0.42 15.06 45.11
CA MET A 1 0.11 13.63 45.35
C MET A 1 -1.41 13.49 45.33
N LYS A 2 -1.98 13.06 44.21
CA LYS A 2 -3.42 12.71 44.13
C LYS A 2 -3.49 11.20 43.86
N LYS A 3 -4.06 10.48 44.82
CA LYS A 3 -4.28 9.05 44.79
C LYS A 3 -5.46 8.76 43.87
N ILE A 4 -5.25 7.97 42.82
CA ILE A 4 -6.32 7.43 42.00
C ILE A 4 -6.83 6.17 42.68
N LEU A 5 -8.10 6.16 43.00
CA LEU A 5 -8.82 5.06 43.66
C LEU A 5 -9.24 4.07 42.57
N LEU A 6 -8.62 2.88 42.52
CA LEU A 6 -9.10 1.76 41.71
C LEU A 6 -10.29 1.10 42.44
N SER A 7 -11.46 1.17 41.86
CA SER A 7 -12.61 0.39 42.29
C SER A 7 -12.56 -1.01 41.68
N ALA A 8 -12.16 -1.99 42.47
CA ALA A 8 -12.28 -3.40 42.11
C ALA A 8 -13.73 -3.84 42.34
N ILE A 9 -14.44 -4.22 41.28
CA ILE A 9 -15.68 -5.00 41.37
C ILE A 9 -15.30 -6.47 41.21
N ALA A 10 -15.31 -7.19 42.30
CA ALA A 10 -15.22 -8.65 42.32
C ALA A 10 -16.60 -9.24 42.01
N LEU A 11 -16.75 -9.89 40.87
CA LEU A 11 -17.86 -10.77 40.62
C LEU A 11 -17.31 -12.20 40.43
N MET A 12 -17.48 -13.03 41.44
CA MET A 12 -17.20 -14.47 41.37
C MET A 12 -18.27 -15.13 40.52
N GLY A 13 -17.87 -15.66 39.40
CA GLY A 13 -18.62 -16.62 38.62
C GLY A 13 -17.62 -17.49 37.88
N MET A 14 -17.44 -18.75 38.32
CA MET A 14 -16.62 -19.73 37.62
C MET A 14 -17.21 -20.05 36.26
N VAL A 15 -16.65 -19.43 35.24
CA VAL A 15 -16.66 -19.92 33.87
C VAL A 15 -15.21 -19.88 33.45
N SER A 16 -14.68 -21.01 33.00
CA SER A 16 -13.34 -21.08 32.36
C SER A 16 -13.38 -20.25 31.10
N ALA A 17 -13.20 -18.94 31.26
CA ALA A 17 -12.93 -18.03 30.16
C ALA A 17 -11.46 -18.22 29.80
N ASN A 18 -11.19 -18.83 28.65
CA ASN A 18 -9.96 -18.51 27.94
C ASN A 18 -9.90 -16.99 27.91
N ALA A 19 -9.00 -16.41 28.67
CA ALA A 19 -8.68 -14.99 28.56
C ALA A 19 -8.10 -14.82 27.15
N GLN A 20 -8.96 -14.46 26.21
CA GLN A 20 -8.52 -13.96 24.93
C GLN A 20 -7.79 -12.66 25.29
N GLU A 21 -6.46 -12.65 25.15
CA GLU A 21 -5.69 -11.42 25.25
C GLU A 21 -6.44 -10.39 24.41
N ALA A 22 -6.79 -9.26 25.02
CA ALA A 22 -7.41 -8.16 24.30
C ALA A 22 -6.37 -7.64 23.31
N THR A 23 -6.41 -8.16 22.09
CA THR A 23 -5.56 -7.69 21.01
C THR A 23 -5.95 -6.25 20.74
N THR A 24 -4.99 -5.35 20.80
CA THR A 24 -5.19 -3.95 20.42
C THR A 24 -5.81 -3.94 19.02
N PRO A 25 -6.97 -3.31 18.81
CA PRO A 25 -7.59 -3.31 17.50
C PRO A 25 -6.69 -2.58 16.51
N TYR A 26 -6.60 -3.07 15.27
CA TYR A 26 -5.84 -2.39 14.23
C TYR A 26 -6.65 -1.25 13.61
N ILE A 27 -5.96 -0.19 13.19
CA ILE A 27 -6.54 0.97 12.50
C ILE A 27 -7.09 0.58 11.13
N LEU A 28 -6.37 -0.31 10.45
CA LEU A 28 -6.79 -0.91 9.19
C LEU A 28 -7.48 -2.25 9.46
N SER A 29 -8.45 -2.57 8.63
CA SER A 29 -9.03 -3.91 8.57
C SER A 29 -8.97 -4.43 7.15
N GLN A 30 -9.02 -5.75 7.02
CA GLN A 30 -9.21 -6.36 5.72
C GLN A 30 -10.68 -6.17 5.30
N VAL A 31 -10.91 -5.29 4.33
CA VAL A 31 -12.24 -4.91 3.84
C VAL A 31 -12.72 -5.77 2.68
N GLU A 32 -11.78 -6.32 1.92
CA GLU A 32 -11.97 -7.28 0.84
C GLU A 32 -10.80 -8.26 0.82
N ALA A 33 -10.85 -9.27 -0.04
CA ALA A 33 -9.72 -10.18 -0.21
C ALA A 33 -8.42 -9.41 -0.51
N ASN A 34 -7.42 -9.58 0.37
CA ASN A 34 -6.10 -8.95 0.24
C ASN A 34 -6.08 -7.41 0.24
N THR A 35 -7.17 -6.74 0.64
CA THR A 35 -7.31 -5.28 0.62
C THR A 35 -7.53 -4.74 2.03
N TYR A 36 -6.74 -3.77 2.44
CA TYR A 36 -6.71 -3.18 3.76
C TYR A 36 -7.00 -1.69 3.68
N ALA A 37 -7.92 -1.22 4.50
CA ALA A 37 -8.33 0.18 4.56
C ALA A 37 -8.62 0.63 5.99
N VAL A 38 -8.69 1.94 6.23
CA VAL A 38 -9.06 2.52 7.52
C VAL A 38 -10.53 2.24 7.80
N THR A 39 -10.80 1.59 8.95
CA THR A 39 -12.16 1.24 9.40
C THR A 39 -12.48 1.77 10.80
N MET A 40 -11.51 2.31 11.54
CA MET A 40 -11.70 2.96 12.83
C MET A 40 -12.10 4.44 12.67
N THR A 41 -12.86 4.94 13.63
CA THR A 41 -13.15 6.38 13.76
C THR A 41 -12.00 7.12 14.43
N ASN A 42 -12.00 8.45 14.38
CA ASN A 42 -11.01 9.27 15.07
C ASN A 42 -10.96 9.01 16.59
N ASP A 43 -12.11 8.87 17.24
CA ASP A 43 -12.20 8.65 18.68
C ASP A 43 -11.59 7.29 19.06
N GLU A 44 -11.87 6.25 18.27
CA GLU A 44 -11.27 4.92 18.47
C GLU A 44 -9.77 4.93 18.27
N ILE A 45 -9.26 5.61 17.23
CA ILE A 45 -7.82 5.73 16.97
C ILE A 45 -7.14 6.48 18.10
N THR A 46 -7.69 7.61 18.51
CA THR A 46 -7.14 8.43 19.59
C THR A 46 -7.10 7.67 20.91
N ALA A 47 -8.15 6.93 21.22
CA ALA A 47 -8.22 6.14 22.45
C ALA A 47 -7.26 4.95 22.48
N ALA A 48 -7.01 4.31 21.34
CA ALA A 48 -6.24 3.06 21.25
C ALA A 48 -4.73 3.26 21.04
N PHE A 49 -4.30 4.36 20.40
CA PHE A 49 -2.94 4.51 19.88
C PHE A 49 -2.17 5.73 20.42
N ASP A 50 -2.64 6.36 21.48
CA ASP A 50 -2.03 7.62 22.00
C ASP A 50 -1.80 8.68 20.90
N ALA A 51 -2.71 8.69 19.92
CA ALA A 51 -2.61 9.55 18.77
C ALA A 51 -3.01 11.00 19.12
N GLN A 52 -2.26 11.96 18.58
CA GLN A 52 -2.57 13.37 18.77
C GLN A 52 -3.72 13.77 17.83
N TRP A 53 -4.68 14.52 18.35
CA TRP A 53 -5.70 15.14 17.50
C TRP A 53 -5.09 16.19 16.58
N VAL A 54 -5.38 16.11 15.29
CA VAL A 54 -4.95 17.06 14.26
C VAL A 54 -6.14 17.52 13.44
N ALA A 55 -6.16 18.82 13.16
CA ALA A 55 -7.16 19.41 12.28
C ALA A 55 -6.51 20.47 11.40
N ASP A 56 -6.88 20.52 10.15
CA ASP A 56 -6.60 21.62 9.24
C ASP A 56 -7.93 22.14 8.64
N ALA A 57 -7.86 23.09 7.71
CA ALA A 57 -9.06 23.68 7.10
C ALA A 57 -9.93 22.64 6.36
N TRP A 58 -9.33 21.52 5.94
CA TRP A 58 -9.95 20.55 5.03
C TRP A 58 -10.13 19.15 5.63
N ASN A 59 -9.38 18.82 6.67
CA ASN A 59 -9.33 17.47 7.22
C ASN A 59 -9.35 17.48 8.74
N MET A 60 -9.86 16.40 9.33
CA MET A 60 -9.86 16.16 10.77
C MET A 60 -9.53 14.70 11.07
N GLY A 61 -8.62 14.47 12.02
CA GLY A 61 -8.20 13.12 12.34
C GLY A 61 -7.20 13.01 13.48
N ALA A 62 -6.48 11.92 13.49
CA ALA A 62 -5.49 11.59 14.50
C ALA A 62 -4.11 11.41 13.84
N ALA A 63 -3.05 11.89 14.50
CA ALA A 63 -1.67 11.71 14.07
C ALA A 63 -1.00 10.62 14.89
N LEU A 64 -0.54 9.58 14.21
CA LEU A 64 0.07 8.39 14.80
C LEU A 64 1.55 8.62 15.08
N PRO A 65 2.08 8.10 16.20
CA PRO A 65 3.52 8.00 16.43
C PRO A 65 4.19 7.09 15.39
N ALA A 66 5.48 7.36 15.11
CA ALA A 66 6.30 6.45 14.31
C ALA A 66 6.33 5.04 14.92
N GLY A 67 6.33 4.02 14.08
CA GLY A 67 6.33 2.63 14.50
C GLY A 67 4.97 2.07 14.91
N THR A 68 3.90 2.89 14.93
CA THR A 68 2.55 2.38 15.20
C THR A 68 2.18 1.30 14.18
N VAL A 69 1.88 0.09 14.66
CA VAL A 69 1.38 -1.00 13.83
C VAL A 69 -0.08 -0.73 13.49
N MET A 70 -0.34 -0.42 12.23
CA MET A 70 -1.67 -0.10 11.73
C MET A 70 -2.46 -1.35 11.36
N PHE A 71 -1.76 -2.42 10.97
CA PHE A 71 -2.31 -3.74 10.67
C PHE A 71 -1.20 -4.79 10.67
N GLU A 72 -1.52 -6.01 11.07
CA GLU A 72 -0.64 -7.17 11.00
C GLU A 72 -1.44 -8.45 10.82
N ASN A 73 -0.93 -9.34 9.97
CA ASN A 73 -1.40 -10.72 9.82
C ASN A 73 -0.23 -11.66 9.41
N ASP A 74 -0.54 -12.86 8.94
CA ASP A 74 0.45 -13.84 8.50
C ASP A 74 1.16 -13.46 7.18
N ASP A 75 0.67 -12.47 6.46
CA ASP A 75 1.18 -12.07 5.15
C ASP A 75 2.04 -10.81 5.20
N LEU A 76 1.71 -9.86 6.10
CA LEU A 76 2.38 -8.56 6.15
C LEU A 76 2.19 -7.82 7.48
N VAL A 77 3.02 -6.79 7.67
CA VAL A 77 2.85 -5.75 8.70
C VAL A 77 2.76 -4.39 8.00
N ILE A 78 1.81 -3.54 8.40
CA ILE A 78 1.66 -2.16 7.93
C ILE A 78 1.91 -1.22 9.11
N THR A 79 2.79 -0.24 8.94
CA THR A 79 3.19 0.68 9.99
C THR A 79 3.13 2.15 9.57
N ALA A 80 2.93 3.04 10.53
CA ALA A 80 3.27 4.46 10.38
C ALA A 80 4.80 4.59 10.41
N ALA A 81 5.42 4.90 9.27
CA ALA A 81 6.88 4.89 9.14
C ALA A 81 7.55 6.12 9.74
N VAL A 82 6.81 7.21 9.93
CA VAL A 82 7.32 8.49 10.46
C VAL A 82 6.38 9.02 11.54
N ASP A 83 6.93 9.84 12.42
CA ASP A 83 6.16 10.49 13.49
C ASP A 83 5.07 11.41 12.93
N LYS A 84 3.96 11.51 13.66
CA LYS A 84 2.78 12.31 13.29
C LYS A 84 2.19 11.93 11.92
N THR A 85 2.14 10.63 11.62
CA THR A 85 1.44 10.15 10.42
C THR A 85 -0.07 10.34 10.57
N PRO A 86 -0.72 11.24 9.79
CA PRO A 86 -2.13 11.58 10.03
C PRO A 86 -3.06 10.56 9.37
N VAL A 87 -4.06 10.12 10.13
CA VAL A 87 -5.21 9.34 9.64
C VAL A 87 -6.44 10.24 9.76
N TYR A 88 -7.06 10.55 8.65
CA TYR A 88 -8.25 11.40 8.61
C TYR A 88 -9.51 10.56 8.41
N THR A 89 -10.47 10.72 9.32
CA THR A 89 -11.78 10.04 9.26
C THR A 89 -12.94 11.01 9.08
N GLU A 90 -12.64 12.28 8.90
CA GLU A 90 -13.62 13.34 8.63
C GLU A 90 -13.12 14.30 7.57
N LYS A 91 -14.05 14.81 6.75
CA LYS A 91 -13.79 15.82 5.71
C LYS A 91 -12.86 15.33 4.58
N GLY A 92 -12.26 16.26 3.86
CA GLY A 92 -11.35 15.99 2.75
C GLY A 92 -11.97 15.13 1.65
N LYS A 93 -11.21 14.17 1.16
CA LYS A 93 -11.62 13.23 0.09
C LYS A 93 -12.50 12.07 0.57
N LEU A 94 -12.86 12.04 1.85
CA LEU A 94 -13.60 10.91 2.43
C LEU A 94 -14.96 10.67 1.74
N SER A 95 -15.64 11.73 1.32
CA SER A 95 -16.92 11.59 0.61
C SER A 95 -16.78 10.84 -0.72
N GLN A 96 -15.74 11.12 -1.50
CA GLN A 96 -15.42 10.43 -2.75
C GLN A 96 -15.02 8.98 -2.48
N ILE A 97 -14.15 8.75 -1.50
CA ILE A 97 -13.70 7.41 -1.11
C ILE A 97 -14.91 6.54 -0.73
N LYS A 98 -15.85 7.07 0.06
CA LYS A 98 -17.05 6.35 0.51
C LYS A 98 -18.08 6.10 -0.61
N GLN A 99 -18.10 6.88 -1.66
CA GLN A 99 -18.98 6.62 -2.80
C GLN A 99 -18.64 5.31 -3.49
N GLU A 100 -17.34 5.02 -3.64
CA GLU A 100 -16.85 3.80 -4.27
C GLU A 100 -16.65 2.66 -3.26
N ASN A 101 -16.34 3.02 -2.01
CA ASN A 101 -15.98 2.08 -0.93
C ASN A 101 -16.76 2.41 0.36
N PRO A 102 -18.05 2.06 0.46
CA PRO A 102 -18.91 2.49 1.59
C PRO A 102 -18.43 2.04 2.98
N GLY A 103 -17.65 0.97 3.05
CA GLY A 103 -17.09 0.44 4.30
C GLY A 103 -15.84 1.16 4.82
N TYR A 104 -15.24 2.08 4.04
CA TYR A 104 -14.05 2.79 4.46
C TYR A 104 -14.44 4.00 5.33
N THR A 105 -13.79 4.16 6.47
CA THR A 105 -14.08 5.27 7.40
C THR A 105 -13.08 6.41 7.30
N GLY A 106 -11.93 6.19 6.64
CA GLY A 106 -10.87 7.19 6.58
C GLY A 106 -9.82 6.90 5.51
N TYR A 107 -8.75 7.66 5.57
CA TYR A 107 -7.55 7.53 4.74
C TYR A 107 -6.32 8.04 5.47
N VAL A 108 -5.14 7.60 5.07
CA VAL A 108 -3.87 8.17 5.54
C VAL A 108 -3.46 9.33 4.65
N ASN A 109 -3.13 10.47 5.25
CA ASN A 109 -2.59 11.60 4.51
C ASN A 109 -1.10 11.38 4.27
N ALA A 110 -0.76 10.91 3.08
CA ALA A 110 0.60 10.60 2.69
C ALA A 110 1.23 11.71 1.84
N GLY A 111 2.56 11.81 1.86
CA GLY A 111 3.31 12.73 1.03
C GLY A 111 4.78 12.80 1.39
N SER A 112 5.58 13.33 0.48
CA SER A 112 7.02 13.54 0.68
C SER A 112 7.49 14.84 0.06
N THR A 113 8.66 15.31 0.47
CA THR A 113 9.31 16.53 -0.07
C THR A 113 10.15 16.26 -1.32
N LEU A 114 10.11 15.04 -1.85
CA LEU A 114 10.87 14.67 -3.02
C LEU A 114 10.47 15.52 -4.23
N ASP A 115 11.48 15.98 -4.96
CA ASP A 115 11.25 16.71 -6.20
C ASP A 115 10.80 15.75 -7.30
N GLN A 116 9.59 16.00 -7.82
CA GLN A 116 9.04 15.17 -8.89
C GLN A 116 9.85 15.19 -10.18
N ASN A 117 10.62 16.22 -10.42
CA ASN A 117 11.42 16.30 -11.65
C ASN A 117 12.59 15.30 -11.68
N ASN A 118 12.95 14.73 -10.53
CA ASN A 118 14.10 13.82 -10.38
C ASN A 118 13.68 12.35 -10.17
N TRP A 119 12.40 12.03 -10.25
CA TRP A 119 11.93 10.65 -9.99
C TRP A 119 12.41 9.64 -11.02
N GLU A 120 12.64 10.06 -12.26
CA GLU A 120 13.12 9.21 -13.36
C GLU A 120 14.62 8.87 -13.24
N GLU A 121 15.39 9.65 -12.46
CA GLU A 121 16.85 9.49 -12.34
C GLU A 121 17.27 8.54 -11.20
N GLY A 122 16.31 7.94 -10.51
CA GLY A 122 16.57 7.09 -9.34
C GLY A 122 16.79 7.92 -8.06
N ILE A 123 15.78 7.95 -7.21
CA ILE A 123 15.85 8.64 -5.93
C ILE A 123 16.48 7.72 -4.90
N THR A 124 17.53 8.21 -4.23
CA THR A 124 18.13 7.53 -3.08
C THR A 124 17.79 8.27 -1.79
N ILE A 125 17.32 7.56 -0.78
CA ILE A 125 16.92 8.13 0.51
C ILE A 125 17.61 7.35 1.62
N GLN A 126 18.47 8.03 2.39
CA GLN A 126 19.13 7.43 3.55
C GLN A 126 18.17 7.24 4.73
N ASP A 127 17.35 8.26 4.99
CA ASP A 127 16.40 8.26 6.09
C ASP A 127 15.03 8.75 5.59
N ILE A 128 14.04 7.88 5.72
CA ILE A 128 12.67 8.16 5.30
C ILE A 128 12.04 9.32 6.10
N ALA A 129 12.47 9.55 7.33
CA ALA A 129 11.98 10.66 8.14
C ALA A 129 12.37 12.02 7.58
N THR A 130 13.48 12.11 6.83
CA THR A 130 13.97 13.37 6.25
C THR A 130 13.14 13.83 5.06
N VAL A 131 12.43 12.93 4.40
CA VAL A 131 11.59 13.23 3.22
C VAL A 131 10.12 13.45 3.55
N LYS A 132 9.73 13.37 4.82
CA LYS A 132 8.38 13.67 5.26
C LYS A 132 8.00 15.10 4.89
N ALA A 133 6.87 15.29 4.23
CA ALA A 133 6.34 16.61 3.89
C ALA A 133 5.40 17.15 4.99
N GLY A 134 5.79 18.23 5.67
CA GLY A 134 4.94 18.99 6.58
C GLY A 134 4.06 18.13 7.51
N ASN A 135 2.73 18.26 7.38
CA ASN A 135 1.73 17.49 8.15
C ASN A 135 1.31 16.18 7.47
N GLN A 136 2.07 15.70 6.49
CA GLN A 136 1.81 14.44 5.82
C GLN A 136 2.61 13.32 6.49
N GLY A 137 2.16 12.09 6.33
CA GLY A 137 2.81 10.91 6.88
C GLY A 137 3.40 10.02 5.80
N ILE A 138 4.06 8.97 6.23
CA ILE A 138 4.56 7.91 5.37
C ILE A 138 4.11 6.58 5.95
N VAL A 139 3.54 5.74 5.11
CA VAL A 139 3.15 4.37 5.45
C VAL A 139 4.16 3.41 4.86
N ALA A 140 4.59 2.46 5.67
CA ALA A 140 5.46 1.37 5.23
C ALA A 140 4.78 0.02 5.40
N VAL A 141 5.10 -0.90 4.50
CA VAL A 141 4.65 -2.29 4.50
C VAL A 141 5.87 -3.20 4.55
N THR A 142 5.84 -4.16 5.46
CA THR A 142 6.84 -5.24 5.56
C THR A 142 6.16 -6.55 5.24
N PRO A 143 6.32 -7.11 4.03
CA PRO A 143 5.77 -8.40 3.68
C PRO A 143 6.43 -9.54 4.47
N LYS A 144 5.62 -10.47 4.99
CA LYS A 144 6.05 -11.75 5.57
C LYS A 144 6.11 -12.88 4.53
N LYS A 145 5.55 -12.62 3.35
CA LYS A 145 5.60 -13.48 2.16
C LYS A 145 5.98 -12.64 0.95
N ALA A 146 6.63 -13.22 -0.04
CA ALA A 146 6.82 -12.57 -1.32
C ALA A 146 5.47 -12.39 -2.02
N GLY A 147 5.30 -11.31 -2.79
CA GLY A 147 4.01 -11.04 -3.43
C GLY A 147 3.98 -9.74 -4.21
N VAL A 148 2.78 -9.31 -4.53
CA VAL A 148 2.48 -8.04 -5.18
C VAL A 148 1.87 -7.09 -4.18
N LEU A 149 2.51 -5.93 -3.97
CA LEU A 149 2.03 -4.83 -3.13
C LEU A 149 1.49 -3.72 -4.02
N SER A 150 0.30 -3.22 -3.71
CA SER A 150 -0.32 -2.09 -4.40
C SER A 150 -0.84 -1.07 -3.40
N PHE A 151 -0.63 0.23 -3.69
CA PHE A 151 -1.22 1.35 -2.96
C PHE A 151 -2.24 2.05 -3.83
N GLY A 152 -3.44 2.25 -3.30
CA GLY A 152 -4.54 3.00 -3.92
C GLY A 152 -4.69 4.36 -3.28
N VAL A 153 -4.64 5.42 -4.10
CA VAL A 153 -4.61 6.81 -3.64
C VAL A 153 -5.59 7.68 -4.40
N TYR A 154 -6.13 8.69 -3.71
CA TYR A 154 -6.77 9.84 -4.33
C TYR A 154 -5.84 11.05 -4.23
N ALA A 155 -5.59 11.72 -5.34
CA ALA A 155 -4.91 13.01 -5.33
C ALA A 155 -5.90 14.15 -5.05
N GLY A 156 -5.39 15.26 -4.51
CA GLY A 156 -6.12 16.54 -4.48
C GLY A 156 -6.32 17.10 -5.89
N ASN A 157 -6.11 18.37 -6.06
CA ASN A 157 -6.49 19.10 -7.29
C ASN A 157 -5.41 19.12 -8.39
N ASN A 158 -4.30 18.38 -8.28
CA ASN A 158 -3.18 18.48 -9.21
C ASN A 158 -2.51 17.13 -9.44
N SER A 159 -1.75 17.04 -10.54
CA SER A 159 -0.88 15.91 -10.85
C SER A 159 0.08 15.56 -9.73
N ARG A 160 0.30 14.29 -9.53
CA ARG A 160 1.21 13.72 -8.53
C ARG A 160 1.96 12.54 -9.14
N GLU A 161 3.21 12.44 -8.83
CA GLU A 161 3.90 11.17 -8.90
C GLU A 161 3.69 10.43 -7.59
N ILE A 162 3.43 9.14 -7.70
CA ILE A 162 3.37 8.20 -6.58
C ILE A 162 4.34 7.07 -6.87
N GLY A 163 5.01 6.58 -5.84
CA GLY A 163 5.98 5.51 -6.01
C GLY A 163 6.07 4.59 -4.81
N ILE A 164 6.52 3.36 -5.07
CA ILE A 164 6.91 2.39 -4.06
C ILE A 164 8.42 2.43 -3.93
N TYR A 165 8.88 2.75 -2.74
CA TYR A 165 10.29 2.83 -2.40
C TYR A 165 10.67 1.65 -1.51
N LYS A 166 11.65 0.85 -1.96
CA LYS A 166 12.27 -0.21 -1.17
C LYS A 166 13.30 0.42 -0.24
N LEU A 167 13.10 0.34 1.06
CA LEU A 167 14.02 0.88 2.06
C LEU A 167 15.27 0.03 2.20
N ALA A 168 16.42 0.69 2.42
CA ALA A 168 17.63 -0.01 2.81
C ALA A 168 17.48 -0.59 4.22
N THR A 169 18.06 -1.78 4.46
CA THR A 169 18.22 -2.35 5.80
C THR A 169 19.29 -1.59 6.58
N ASP A 170 19.39 -1.80 7.88
CA ASP A 170 20.42 -1.14 8.68
C ASP A 170 21.83 -1.60 8.31
N ASP A 171 22.00 -2.85 7.90
CA ASP A 171 23.28 -3.39 7.41
C ASP A 171 23.67 -2.70 6.08
N GLU A 172 22.74 -2.60 5.12
CA GLU A 172 22.96 -1.89 3.85
C GLU A 172 23.32 -0.41 4.07
N LYS A 173 22.63 0.26 5.00
CA LYS A 173 22.95 1.66 5.37
C LYS A 173 24.35 1.78 5.98
N ALA A 174 24.78 0.81 6.80
CA ALA A 174 26.12 0.78 7.39
C ALA A 174 27.22 0.61 6.32
N GLU A 175 26.89 -0.04 5.20
CA GLU A 175 27.77 -0.21 4.03
C GLU A 175 27.70 0.98 3.06
N GLY A 176 26.84 1.98 3.34
CA GLY A 176 26.65 3.16 2.51
C GLY A 176 25.67 2.94 1.36
N GLU A 177 24.91 1.85 1.38
CA GLU A 177 23.86 1.58 0.42
C GLU A 177 22.55 2.26 0.82
N PHE A 178 21.79 2.65 -0.17
CA PHE A 178 20.49 3.32 0.01
C PHE A 178 19.39 2.49 -0.63
N GLY A 179 18.16 2.76 -0.21
CA GLY A 179 16.99 2.18 -0.85
C GLY A 179 16.81 2.66 -2.29
N ALA A 180 15.79 2.14 -2.96
CA ALA A 180 15.51 2.48 -4.35
C ALA A 180 14.01 2.58 -4.62
N MET A 181 13.61 3.46 -5.54
CA MET A 181 12.29 3.47 -6.14
C MET A 181 12.16 2.24 -7.05
N ILE A 182 11.16 1.40 -6.80
CA ILE A 182 10.96 0.15 -7.55
C ILE A 182 9.73 0.19 -8.46
N ALA A 183 8.81 1.12 -8.22
CA ALA A 183 7.65 1.36 -9.08
C ALA A 183 7.21 2.81 -8.97
N MET A 184 6.71 3.36 -10.06
CA MET A 184 6.17 4.71 -10.13
C MET A 184 4.91 4.75 -10.99
N ASN A 185 4.01 5.68 -10.65
CA ASN A 185 2.89 6.05 -11.49
C ASN A 185 2.77 7.59 -11.52
N ASN A 186 2.83 8.15 -12.71
CA ASN A 186 2.61 9.58 -12.94
C ASN A 186 1.11 9.83 -13.00
N PHE A 187 0.53 10.11 -11.85
CA PHE A 187 -0.88 10.46 -11.74
C PHE A 187 -1.06 11.94 -12.10
N ARG A 188 -1.51 12.22 -13.31
CA ARG A 188 -1.76 13.58 -13.78
C ARG A 188 -3.26 13.86 -13.80
N ASN A 189 -3.64 14.93 -13.15
CA ASN A 189 -4.99 15.49 -13.17
C ASN A 189 -4.99 16.82 -13.95
N ASP A 190 -4.37 16.84 -15.14
CA ASP A 190 -4.17 18.06 -15.94
C ASP A 190 -5.24 18.29 -17.02
N GLY A 191 -6.25 17.43 -17.06
CA GLY A 191 -7.35 17.52 -18.03
C GLY A 191 -6.95 17.26 -19.49
N GLU A 192 -5.66 17.30 -19.82
CA GLU A 192 -5.18 17.10 -21.19
C GLU A 192 -4.97 15.62 -21.54
N ASN A 193 -4.76 14.76 -20.56
CA ASN A 193 -4.52 13.32 -20.75
C ASN A 193 -5.68 12.43 -20.29
N GLY A 194 -6.87 12.95 -20.10
CA GLY A 194 -8.10 12.18 -19.85
C GLY A 194 -8.17 11.52 -18.47
N THR A 195 -7.34 11.92 -17.51
CA THR A 195 -7.50 11.51 -16.12
C THR A 195 -8.73 12.19 -15.51
N VAL A 196 -9.68 11.39 -15.10
CA VAL A 196 -10.92 11.86 -14.49
C VAL A 196 -10.59 12.51 -13.15
N GLU A 197 -11.01 13.76 -12.94
CA GLU A 197 -11.00 14.40 -11.63
C GLU A 197 -11.61 13.44 -10.59
N ASN A 198 -10.89 13.22 -9.48
CA ASN A 198 -11.31 12.36 -8.38
C ASN A 198 -11.30 10.83 -8.65
N ALA A 199 -10.67 10.34 -9.69
CA ALA A 199 -10.43 8.91 -9.85
C ALA A 199 -9.26 8.44 -8.93
N PRO A 200 -9.32 7.21 -8.37
CA PRO A 200 -8.18 6.64 -7.67
C PRO A 200 -7.04 6.31 -8.64
N ALA A 201 -5.80 6.49 -8.18
CA ALA A 201 -4.62 6.01 -8.87
C ALA A 201 -3.98 4.86 -8.08
N PHE A 202 -3.32 3.96 -8.78
CA PHE A 202 -2.66 2.81 -8.18
C PHE A 202 -1.20 2.76 -8.59
N VAL A 203 -0.34 2.34 -7.65
CA VAL A 203 1.04 1.98 -7.92
C VAL A 203 1.28 0.58 -7.35
N GLU A 204 1.95 -0.27 -8.12
CA GLU A 204 2.10 -1.69 -7.82
C GLU A 204 3.53 -2.15 -8.06
N ALA A 205 4.04 -3.05 -7.20
CA ALA A 205 5.36 -3.67 -7.35
C ALA A 205 5.39 -5.10 -6.81
N GLN A 206 6.29 -5.90 -7.35
CA GLN A 206 6.75 -7.14 -6.72
C GLN A 206 7.57 -6.82 -5.49
N VAL A 207 7.31 -7.51 -4.38
CA VAL A 207 7.98 -7.27 -3.10
C VAL A 207 8.52 -8.57 -2.50
N GLU A 208 9.61 -8.43 -1.74
CA GLU A 208 10.37 -9.53 -1.13
C GLU A 208 10.01 -9.66 0.35
N VAL A 209 10.19 -10.85 0.90
CA VAL A 209 9.98 -11.15 2.33
C VAL A 209 10.91 -10.32 3.21
N GLY A 210 10.37 -9.73 4.27
CA GLY A 210 11.14 -9.04 5.30
C GLY A 210 11.74 -7.69 4.89
N ARG A 211 11.57 -7.27 3.65
CA ARG A 211 11.97 -5.93 3.18
C ARG A 211 10.86 -4.92 3.49
N GLN A 212 11.24 -3.70 3.81
CA GLN A 212 10.30 -2.62 4.06
C GLN A 212 10.09 -1.76 2.82
N TYR A 213 8.84 -1.50 2.49
CA TYR A 213 8.42 -0.71 1.33
C TYR A 213 7.55 0.46 1.77
N ALA A 214 7.85 1.66 1.30
CA ALA A 214 7.08 2.85 1.63
C ALA A 214 6.38 3.43 0.41
N LEU A 215 5.16 3.96 0.61
CA LEU A 215 4.53 4.83 -0.36
C LEU A 215 5.13 6.23 -0.25
N LEU A 216 5.68 6.72 -1.34
CA LEU A 216 6.14 8.10 -1.48
C LEU A 216 5.31 8.84 -2.53
N ALA A 217 5.16 10.16 -2.34
CA ALA A 217 4.46 11.04 -3.25
C ALA A 217 5.34 12.24 -3.59
N GLY A 218 5.43 12.61 -4.86
CA GLY A 218 6.18 13.76 -5.31
C GLY A 218 5.55 15.08 -4.92
N GLY A 219 6.39 16.05 -4.60
CA GLY A 219 5.98 17.40 -4.25
C GLY A 219 5.30 17.53 -2.88
N ASN A 220 5.35 18.70 -2.30
CA ASN A 220 4.81 19.00 -0.96
C ASN A 220 3.28 19.11 -0.97
N LYS A 221 2.56 18.05 -1.34
CA LYS A 221 1.10 18.08 -1.53
C LYS A 221 0.41 16.84 -0.96
N ASN A 222 -0.87 16.98 -0.59
CA ASN A 222 -1.67 15.92 0.02
C ASN A 222 -2.00 14.79 -0.95
N LEU A 223 -1.83 13.58 -0.47
CA LEU A 223 -2.19 12.35 -1.13
C LEU A 223 -3.02 11.50 -0.15
N CYS A 224 -4.23 11.15 -0.54
CA CYS A 224 -5.12 10.35 0.31
C CYS A 224 -4.92 8.87 -0.01
N LEU A 225 -4.08 8.19 0.79
CA LEU A 225 -3.95 6.74 0.73
C LEU A 225 -5.19 6.11 1.34
N HIS A 226 -6.06 5.54 0.51
CA HIS A 226 -7.33 4.98 0.93
C HIS A 226 -7.32 3.45 1.05
N GLN A 227 -6.44 2.77 0.32
CA GLN A 227 -6.30 1.31 0.41
C GLN A 227 -4.87 0.84 0.17
N ILE A 228 -4.55 -0.29 0.77
CA ILE A 228 -3.34 -1.08 0.53
C ILE A 228 -3.81 -2.47 0.12
N LYS A 229 -3.26 -3.01 -0.97
CA LYS A 229 -3.55 -4.37 -1.42
C LYS A 229 -2.26 -5.18 -1.45
N PHE A 230 -2.32 -6.41 -0.95
CA PHE A 230 -1.19 -7.32 -0.98
C PHE A 230 -1.64 -8.72 -1.36
N VAL A 231 -1.06 -9.25 -2.44
CA VAL A 231 -1.32 -10.61 -2.93
C VAL A 231 -0.06 -11.44 -2.75
N ALA A 232 -0.07 -12.35 -1.79
CA ALA A 232 1.06 -13.25 -1.55
C ALA A 232 1.29 -14.20 -2.74
N GLN A 233 2.53 -14.45 -3.11
CA GLN A 233 2.88 -15.47 -4.10
C GLN A 233 2.49 -16.86 -3.57
N GLY A 234 1.69 -17.59 -4.37
CA GLY A 234 1.15 -18.89 -3.97
C GLY A 234 -0.25 -18.84 -3.34
N GLY A 235 -0.82 -17.65 -3.10
CA GLY A 235 -2.21 -17.47 -2.75
C GLY A 235 -3.10 -17.65 -4.00
N SER A 236 -4.16 -18.46 -3.87
CA SER A 236 -5.21 -18.55 -4.91
C SER A 236 -5.91 -17.20 -5.00
N VAL A 237 -5.86 -16.56 -6.14
CA VAL A 237 -6.61 -15.33 -6.41
C VAL A 237 -8.00 -15.74 -6.87
N ASP A 238 -8.94 -15.88 -5.94
CA ASP A 238 -10.34 -15.95 -6.32
C ASP A 238 -10.79 -14.58 -6.84
N GLY A 239 -10.82 -14.44 -8.15
CA GLY A 239 -11.70 -13.51 -8.83
C GLY A 239 -11.24 -12.09 -9.15
N ILE A 240 -9.95 -11.84 -9.50
CA ILE A 240 -9.61 -10.66 -10.29
C ILE A 240 -8.69 -11.08 -11.42
N SER A 241 -9.15 -10.86 -12.66
CA SER A 241 -8.31 -10.90 -13.83
C SER A 241 -7.13 -9.94 -13.62
N SER A 242 -5.92 -10.49 -13.58
CA SER A 242 -4.68 -9.74 -13.61
C SER A 242 -4.76 -8.67 -14.70
N ALA A 243 -4.61 -7.40 -14.33
CA ALA A 243 -4.09 -6.44 -15.29
C ALA A 243 -2.73 -7.00 -15.72
N GLU A 244 -2.65 -7.45 -16.96
CA GLU A 244 -1.40 -7.96 -17.53
C GLU A 244 -0.35 -6.87 -17.41
N THR A 245 0.59 -7.06 -16.49
CA THR A 245 1.89 -6.43 -16.64
C THR A 245 2.41 -6.96 -17.97
N THR A 246 2.42 -6.13 -18.99
CA THR A 246 3.04 -6.43 -20.27
C THR A 246 4.56 -6.47 -20.08
N THR A 247 5.05 -7.49 -19.41
CA THR A 247 6.36 -8.03 -19.75
C THR A 247 6.20 -8.50 -21.19
N VAL A 248 6.86 -7.82 -22.12
CA VAL A 248 6.87 -8.25 -23.52
C VAL A 248 7.45 -9.66 -23.54
N LYS A 249 6.57 -10.67 -23.52
CA LYS A 249 6.96 -12.07 -23.62
C LYS A 249 7.40 -12.30 -25.05
N ASN A 250 8.70 -12.34 -25.26
CA ASN A 250 9.23 -12.66 -26.58
C ASN A 250 9.01 -14.14 -26.86
N ILE A 251 8.49 -14.45 -28.05
CA ILE A 251 8.37 -15.82 -28.54
C ILE A 251 9.77 -16.35 -28.82
N THR A 252 10.14 -17.46 -28.15
CA THR A 252 11.43 -18.12 -28.34
C THR A 252 11.36 -19.32 -29.29
N ALA A 253 10.18 -19.97 -29.38
CA ALA A 253 9.96 -21.06 -30.31
C ALA A 253 8.45 -21.25 -30.57
N ILE A 254 8.12 -21.75 -31.74
CA ILE A 254 6.77 -22.14 -32.16
C ILE A 254 6.81 -23.61 -32.59
N TYR A 255 5.87 -24.40 -32.14
CA TYR A 255 5.75 -25.81 -32.48
C TYR A 255 4.35 -26.13 -33.03
N THR A 256 4.26 -26.98 -34.00
CA THR A 256 3.00 -27.58 -34.43
C THR A 256 2.49 -28.58 -33.38
N LEU A 257 1.24 -29.02 -33.47
CA LEU A 257 0.68 -30.03 -32.58
C LEU A 257 1.46 -31.38 -32.70
N ALA A 258 2.10 -31.64 -33.82
CA ALA A 258 2.96 -32.81 -34.03
C ALA A 258 4.37 -32.67 -33.43
N GLY A 259 4.68 -31.53 -32.79
CA GLY A 259 5.97 -31.26 -32.15
C GLY A 259 7.07 -30.73 -33.09
N ALA A 260 6.77 -30.47 -34.36
CA ALA A 260 7.74 -29.88 -35.30
C ALA A 260 7.89 -28.38 -35.00
N GLN A 261 9.14 -27.89 -34.83
CA GLN A 261 9.41 -26.46 -34.67
C GLN A 261 9.27 -25.75 -36.02
N VAL A 262 8.60 -24.60 -35.99
CA VAL A 262 8.33 -23.77 -37.18
C VAL A 262 8.72 -22.31 -36.91
N SER A 263 9.00 -21.55 -37.97
CA SER A 263 9.43 -20.14 -37.87
C SER A 263 8.26 -19.15 -37.73
N SER A 264 7.02 -19.62 -38.01
CA SER A 264 5.82 -18.77 -37.91
C SER A 264 4.60 -19.63 -37.56
N LEU A 265 3.54 -19.02 -37.05
CA LEU A 265 2.28 -19.71 -36.77
C LEU A 265 1.69 -20.32 -38.04
N GLN A 266 1.39 -21.59 -37.96
CA GLN A 266 0.73 -22.39 -39.03
C GLN A 266 -0.78 -22.41 -38.81
N ASP A 267 -1.56 -22.68 -39.86
CA ASP A 267 -3.00 -22.88 -39.74
C ASP A 267 -3.31 -24.06 -38.78
N GLY A 268 -4.24 -23.84 -37.87
CA GLY A 268 -4.60 -24.78 -36.82
C GLY A 268 -3.88 -24.51 -35.49
N VAL A 269 -3.61 -25.57 -34.72
CA VAL A 269 -3.08 -25.47 -33.35
C VAL A 269 -1.56 -25.35 -33.35
N ASN A 270 -1.06 -24.29 -32.71
CA ASN A 270 0.36 -24.07 -32.46
C ASN A 270 0.64 -24.02 -30.94
N ILE A 271 1.80 -24.53 -30.52
CA ILE A 271 2.33 -24.35 -29.14
C ILE A 271 3.45 -23.34 -29.22
N VAL A 272 3.25 -22.22 -28.55
CA VAL A 272 4.23 -21.12 -28.50
C VAL A 272 4.96 -21.15 -27.16
N LYS A 273 6.29 -21.11 -27.19
CA LYS A 273 7.15 -21.03 -26.04
C LYS A 273 7.67 -19.60 -25.88
N TYR A 274 7.62 -19.06 -24.67
CA TYR A 274 8.05 -17.69 -24.36
C TYR A 274 9.38 -17.64 -23.62
N SER A 275 9.98 -16.47 -23.60
CA SER A 275 11.27 -16.19 -22.95
C SER A 275 11.24 -16.39 -21.42
N ASP A 276 10.08 -16.35 -20.79
CA ASP A 276 9.87 -16.63 -19.37
C ASP A 276 9.72 -18.12 -19.02
N GLY A 277 9.90 -19.02 -20.02
CA GLY A 277 9.77 -20.45 -19.88
C GLY A 277 8.33 -20.98 -19.95
N THR A 278 7.32 -20.09 -20.01
CA THR A 278 5.92 -20.49 -20.18
C THR A 278 5.60 -20.92 -21.62
N SER A 279 4.49 -21.63 -21.80
CA SER A 279 4.00 -22.01 -23.12
C SER A 279 2.50 -21.74 -23.24
N ALA A 280 2.05 -21.35 -24.43
CA ALA A 280 0.64 -21.13 -24.73
C ALA A 280 0.21 -21.91 -26.01
N LYS A 281 -1.06 -22.29 -26.02
CA LYS A 281 -1.71 -22.85 -27.21
C LYS A 281 -2.36 -21.72 -27.99
N ILE A 282 -1.97 -21.53 -29.24
CA ILE A 282 -2.53 -20.55 -30.16
C ILE A 282 -3.17 -21.27 -31.34
N VAL A 283 -4.38 -20.88 -31.70
CA VAL A 283 -5.07 -21.38 -32.92
C VAL A 283 -5.05 -20.22 -33.93
N LYS A 284 -4.52 -20.52 -35.12
CA LYS A 284 -4.52 -19.59 -36.25
C LYS A 284 -5.57 -20.00 -37.27
#